data_b303472a4c52e2bd3182e80b7e51b9f1
#
_entry.id   b303472a4c52e2bd3182e80b7e51b9f1
#
_cell.length_a   1.000
_cell.length_b   1.000
_cell.length_c   1.000
_cell.angle_alpha   90.00
_cell.angle_beta   90.00
_cell.angle_gamma   90.00
#
_symmetry.space_group_name_H-M   'P 1'
#
loop_
_entity.id
_entity.type
_entity.pdbx_description
1 polymer ?
#
loop_
_entity_poly.entity_id
_entity_poly.type
_entity_poly.pdbx_seq_one_letter_code
_entity_poly.pdbx_strand_id
1 'polypeptide(L)'
;MDWRKHEGYIITNSISIGDSEIVLGVHETRPNAFVTWECTEKDNYFWGHYFSDLISAQKDFCQRGVHKAGFYEHSKKKKAPEPER
;
A
#
# COMPACT_ATOMS: atom_id res chain seq x y z
N MET A 1 -0.54 0.36 23.04
CA MET A 1 -0.27 0.93 21.71
C MET A 1 -1.32 0.47 20.73
N ASP A 2 -1.90 1.40 19.99
CA ASP A 2 -2.98 1.07 19.09
C ASP A 2 -2.47 0.89 17.68
N TRP A 3 -2.51 -0.33 17.22
CA TRP A 3 -2.13 -0.62 15.86
C TRP A 3 -3.34 -0.54 14.97
N ARG A 4 -3.18 -0.04 13.77
CA ARG A 4 -4.25 -0.12 12.78
C ARG A 4 -4.45 -1.57 12.44
N LYS A 5 -5.69 -2.00 12.39
CA LYS A 5 -6.01 -3.38 12.05
C LYS A 5 -7.16 -3.41 11.07
N HIS A 6 -7.17 -4.41 10.23
CA HIS A 6 -8.28 -4.62 9.32
C HIS A 6 -8.39 -6.12 9.07
N GLU A 7 -9.56 -6.68 9.36
CA GLU A 7 -9.85 -8.10 9.12
C GLU A 7 -8.82 -9.05 9.70
N GLY A 8 -8.36 -8.74 10.91
CA GLY A 8 -7.39 -9.59 11.59
C GLY A 8 -5.95 -9.33 11.26
N TYR A 9 -5.67 -8.36 10.37
CA TYR A 9 -4.29 -8.03 10.01
C TYR A 9 -3.89 -6.73 10.68
N ILE A 10 -2.70 -6.73 11.24
CA ILE A 10 -2.11 -5.53 11.83
C ILE A 10 -1.34 -4.82 10.73
N ILE A 11 -1.61 -3.56 10.54
CA ILE A 11 -0.93 -2.78 9.49
C ILE A 11 0.45 -2.40 10.04
N THR A 12 1.48 -2.99 9.50
CA THR A 12 2.84 -2.77 9.97
C THR A 12 3.59 -1.72 9.18
N ASN A 13 3.19 -1.51 7.93
CA ASN A 13 3.87 -0.56 7.07
C ASN A 13 2.86 0.14 6.18
N SER A 14 3.12 1.39 5.88
CA SER A 14 2.28 2.10 4.93
C SER A 14 3.11 3.15 4.24
N ILE A 15 2.68 3.51 3.04
CA ILE A 15 3.30 4.60 2.31
C ILE A 15 2.16 5.39 1.66
N SER A 16 2.15 6.67 1.93
CA SER A 16 1.08 7.54 1.41
C SER A 16 1.54 8.15 0.09
N ILE A 17 0.71 8.06 -0.91
CA ILE A 17 1.02 8.60 -2.22
C ILE A 17 -0.22 9.32 -2.72
N GLY A 18 -0.16 10.62 -2.78
CA GLY A 18 -1.32 11.42 -3.15
C GLY A 18 -2.44 11.19 -2.15
N ASP A 19 -3.61 10.81 -2.63
CA ASP A 19 -4.75 10.58 -1.77
C ASP A 19 -4.87 9.13 -1.34
N SER A 20 -3.92 8.31 -1.72
CA SER A 20 -3.98 6.88 -1.44
C SER A 20 -2.84 6.44 -0.55
N GLU A 21 -2.97 5.25 -0.04
CA GLU A 21 -1.96 4.64 0.79
C GLU A 21 -1.79 3.20 0.32
N ILE A 22 -0.57 2.70 0.32
CA ILE A 22 -0.35 1.27 0.15
C ILE A 22 0.04 0.76 1.53
N VAL A 23 -0.58 -0.31 1.98
CA VAL A 23 -0.30 -0.84 3.31
C VAL A 23 0.10 -2.30 3.24
N LEU A 24 0.87 -2.73 4.23
CA LEU A 24 1.26 -4.11 4.40
C LEU A 24 0.72 -4.56 5.75
N GLY A 25 0.04 -5.68 5.78
CA GLY A 25 -0.53 -6.22 7.01
C GLY A 25 -0.01 -7.60 7.32
N VAL A 26 0.09 -7.90 8.60
CA VAL A 26 0.52 -9.20 9.09
C VAL A 26 -0.60 -9.70 9.99
N HIS A 27 -1.06 -10.93 9.75
CA HIS A 27 -2.18 -11.45 10.52
C HIS A 27 -1.80 -11.59 11.99
N GLU A 28 -2.69 -11.18 12.87
CA GLU A 28 -2.34 -11.15 14.29
C GLU A 28 -2.29 -12.52 14.94
N THR A 29 -2.93 -13.53 14.38
CA THR A 29 -2.91 -14.85 14.97
C THR A 29 -2.44 -15.95 14.03
N ARG A 30 -2.71 -15.84 12.74
CA ARG A 30 -2.29 -16.89 11.81
C ARG A 30 -0.86 -16.65 11.34
N PRO A 31 0.01 -17.64 11.46
CA PRO A 31 1.37 -17.49 10.97
C PRO A 31 1.35 -17.53 9.45
N ASN A 32 2.32 -16.95 8.84
CA ASN A 32 2.50 -16.97 7.41
C ASN A 32 1.28 -16.43 6.64
N ALA A 33 0.67 -15.40 7.17
CA ALA A 33 -0.46 -14.76 6.51
C ALA A 33 -0.20 -13.26 6.42
N PHE A 34 0.01 -12.78 5.21
CA PHE A 34 0.38 -11.40 4.96
C PHE A 34 -0.50 -10.84 3.85
N VAL A 35 -0.68 -9.54 3.83
CA VAL A 35 -1.55 -8.92 2.84
C VAL A 35 -1.01 -7.55 2.48
N THR A 36 -1.26 -7.13 1.25
CA THR A 36 -1.09 -5.73 0.89
C THR A 36 -2.42 -5.23 0.40
N TRP A 37 -2.75 -4.00 0.74
CA TRP A 37 -3.99 -3.36 0.28
C TRP A 37 -3.67 -1.97 -0.22
N GLU A 38 -4.54 -1.45 -1.03
CA GLU A 38 -4.58 -0.02 -1.29
C GLU A 38 -5.65 0.52 -0.35
N CYS A 39 -5.44 1.72 0.16
CA CYS A 39 -6.33 2.30 1.17
C CYS A 39 -6.57 3.76 0.88
N THR A 40 -7.79 4.22 1.07
CA THR A 40 -8.10 5.64 1.00
C THR A 40 -8.82 6.01 2.30
N GLU A 41 -8.65 7.23 2.72
CA GLU A 41 -9.33 7.75 3.91
C GLU A 41 -9.05 6.93 5.17
N LYS A 42 -7.94 6.24 5.19
CA LYS A 42 -7.45 5.51 6.37
C LYS A 42 -8.24 4.27 6.76
N ASP A 43 -9.38 4.04 6.19
CA ASP A 43 -10.15 2.86 6.56
C ASP A 43 -10.84 2.19 5.39
N ASN A 44 -10.66 2.68 4.20
CA ASN A 44 -11.26 2.07 3.04
C ASN A 44 -10.19 1.24 2.33
N TYR A 45 -10.13 -0.05 2.65
CA TYR A 45 -9.12 -0.96 2.12
C TYR A 45 -9.67 -1.74 0.95
N PHE A 46 -8.92 -1.85 -0.11
CA PHE A 46 -9.37 -2.57 -1.28
C PHE A 46 -8.19 -3.14 -2.07
N TRP A 47 -8.52 -3.98 -3.02
CA TRP A 47 -7.55 -4.64 -3.91
C TRP A 47 -6.48 -5.38 -3.12
N GLY A 48 -6.92 -6.30 -2.26
CA GLY A 48 -6.00 -7.05 -1.44
C GLY A 48 -5.26 -8.12 -2.20
N HIS A 49 -3.97 -8.24 -1.93
CA HIS A 49 -3.14 -9.33 -2.43
C HIS A 49 -2.65 -10.08 -1.21
N TYR A 50 -2.92 -11.37 -1.17
CA TYR A 50 -2.62 -12.17 0.02
C TYR A 50 -1.45 -13.11 -0.25
N PHE A 51 -0.58 -13.22 0.75
CA PHE A 51 0.67 -13.98 0.62
C PHE A 51 0.89 -14.87 1.84
N SER A 52 1.62 -15.95 1.65
CA SER A 52 2.02 -16.80 2.77
C SER A 52 3.48 -16.58 3.15
N ASP A 53 4.12 -15.63 2.52
CA ASP A 53 5.53 -15.39 2.68
C ASP A 53 5.76 -13.88 2.80
N LEU A 54 6.50 -13.47 3.80
CA LEU A 54 6.70 -12.03 4.06
C LEU A 54 7.48 -11.36 2.94
N ILE A 55 8.48 -12.02 2.41
CA ILE A 55 9.31 -11.42 1.36
C ILE A 55 8.46 -11.12 0.12
N SER A 56 7.57 -12.05 -0.24
CA SER A 56 6.69 -11.82 -1.38
C SER A 56 5.74 -10.66 -1.11
N ALA A 57 5.23 -10.56 0.10
CA ALA A 57 4.33 -9.47 0.46
C ALA A 57 5.08 -8.14 0.44
N GLN A 58 6.31 -8.11 0.95
CA GLN A 58 7.11 -6.90 0.96
C GLN A 58 7.43 -6.45 -0.46
N LYS A 59 7.73 -7.40 -1.33
CA LYS A 59 8.03 -7.08 -2.71
C LYS A 59 6.80 -6.46 -3.38
N ASP A 60 5.64 -7.06 -3.15
CA ASP A 60 4.40 -6.54 -3.71
C ASP A 60 4.10 -5.14 -3.17
N PHE A 61 4.31 -4.95 -1.86
CA PHE A 61 4.11 -3.66 -1.23
C PHE A 61 4.96 -2.58 -1.91
N CYS A 62 6.24 -2.87 -2.11
CA CYS A 62 7.14 -1.93 -2.75
C CYS A 62 6.76 -1.68 -4.21
N GLN A 63 6.40 -2.73 -4.92
CA GLN A 63 6.02 -2.58 -6.32
C GLN A 63 4.75 -1.77 -6.48
N ARG A 64 3.78 -1.99 -5.61
CA ARG A 64 2.54 -1.22 -5.65
C ARG A 64 2.82 0.24 -5.34
N GLY A 65 3.72 0.50 -4.40
CA GLY A 65 4.10 1.87 -4.08
C GLY A 65 4.74 2.59 -5.24
N VAL A 66 5.69 1.92 -5.89
CA VAL A 66 6.37 2.50 -7.04
C VAL A 66 5.38 2.74 -8.18
N HIS A 67 4.53 1.76 -8.43
CA HIS A 67 3.55 1.87 -9.49
C HIS A 67 2.60 3.05 -9.25
N LYS A 68 2.13 3.16 -8.03
CA LYS A 68 1.19 4.22 -7.67
C LYS A 68 1.86 5.59 -7.76
N ALA A 69 3.08 5.69 -7.30
CA ALA A 69 3.83 6.94 -7.36
C ALA A 69 4.07 7.37 -8.81
N GLY A 70 4.40 6.41 -9.65
CA GLY A 70 4.62 6.70 -11.06
C GLY A 70 3.34 7.19 -11.74
N PHE A 71 2.24 6.55 -11.43
CA PHE A 71 0.96 6.94 -12.00
C PHE A 71 0.58 8.36 -11.55
N TYR A 72 0.73 8.65 -10.27
CA TYR A 72 0.41 9.94 -9.71
C TYR A 72 1.29 11.03 -10.32
N GLU A 73 2.56 10.76 -10.43
CA GLU A 73 3.51 11.71 -11.00
C GLU A 73 3.20 11.98 -12.47
N HIS A 74 2.84 10.95 -13.20
CA HIS A 74 2.50 11.11 -14.61
C HIS A 74 1.24 11.98 -14.76
N SER A 75 0.27 11.79 -13.91
CA SER A 75 -0.94 12.60 -13.95
C SER A 75 -0.65 14.04 -13.66
N LYS A 76 0.22 14.30 -12.70
CA LYS A 76 0.59 15.64 -12.37
C LYS A 76 1.29 16.33 -13.52
N LYS A 77 2.17 15.63 -14.18
CA LYS A 77 2.88 16.19 -15.29
C LYS A 77 1.95 16.55 -16.41
N LYS A 78 0.96 15.75 -16.64
CA LYS A 78 0.00 16.05 -17.69
C LYS A 78 -0.76 17.30 -17.37
N LYS A 79 -1.12 17.50 -16.13
CA LYS A 79 -1.87 18.66 -15.77
C LYS A 79 -1.05 19.91 -15.77
N ALA A 80 0.19 19.83 -15.44
CA ALA A 80 1.04 20.99 -15.35
C ALA A 80 2.24 20.79 -16.19
N PRO A 81 2.27 21.30 -17.36
CA PRO A 81 3.40 21.12 -18.24
C PRO A 81 4.64 21.64 -17.58
N GLU A 82 5.68 20.88 -17.52
CA GLU A 82 6.87 21.22 -16.92
C GLU A 82 7.76 21.86 -17.77
N PRO A 83 8.42 22.78 -17.38
CA PRO A 83 9.45 23.33 -18.13
C PRO A 83 10.45 22.32 -18.20
N GLU A 84 10.87 21.67 -18.31
CA GLU A 84 11.74 20.82 -18.34
C GLU A 84 12.78 20.87 -17.94
N ARG A 85 13.30 20.67 -17.57
CA ARG A 85 14.26 20.81 -17.06
C ARG A 85 15.03 20.44 -17.53
#